data_c789ad9568ad9f656f5484ecd6fc7e97
#
_entry.id   c789ad9568ad9f656f5484ecd6fc7e97
#
_cell.length_a   1.000
_cell.length_b   1.000
_cell.length_c   1.000
_cell.angle_alpha   90.00
_cell.angle_beta   90.00
_cell.angle_gamma   90.00
#
_symmetry.space_group_name_H-M   'P 1'
#
loop_
_entity.id
_entity.type
_entity.pdbx_description
1 polymer ?
#
loop_
_entity_poly.entity_id
_entity_poly.type
_entity_poly.pdbx_seq_one_letter_code
_entity_poly.pdbx_strand_id
1 'polypeptide(L)'
;FRDKDHLQLPLDNPDTSKKTKEHIIDYLKENGVDYDGGPIMLLTNFSVLGYNFNPVSFYFVFDQQQQPVCSIAEVQNTYREMKPYFLGKEQLNGNKFHLNTTKYFYVSPFIDHDTQFDFNLPIPDDHLGIGIDDYKDGKRFFISTLTGSKKALTNARLFGYAFRFPLITLRIITLIHWKALILWMKKIPYHKKNDHQDLQRGVYRKSK
;
A
#
# COMPACT_ATOMS: atom_id res chain seq x y z
N PHE A 1 11.18 -1.30 11.51
CA PHE A 1 10.40 -2.33 10.84
C PHE A 1 9.74 -3.24 11.87
N ARG A 2 8.49 -3.62 11.67
CA ARG A 2 7.76 -4.58 12.50
C ARG A 2 6.88 -5.44 11.60
N ASP A 3 6.98 -6.76 11.72
CA ASP A 3 6.23 -7.71 10.89
C ASP A 3 4.71 -7.48 10.99
N LYS A 4 4.20 -7.17 12.17
CA LYS A 4 2.78 -6.88 12.39
C LYS A 4 2.22 -5.64 11.66
N ASP A 5 3.06 -4.81 11.07
CA ASP A 5 2.64 -3.63 10.28
C ASP A 5 2.44 -3.96 8.80
N HIS A 6 2.70 -5.19 8.38
CA HIS A 6 2.71 -5.67 7.00
C HIS A 6 1.79 -6.85 6.80
N LEU A 7 1.73 -7.35 5.56
CA LEU A 7 0.91 -8.49 5.15
C LEU A 7 1.01 -9.65 6.13
N GLN A 8 -0.13 -10.12 6.60
CA GLN A 8 -0.27 -11.27 7.49
C GLN A 8 -1.36 -12.19 6.96
N LEU A 9 -1.10 -13.49 6.95
CA LEU A 9 -2.00 -14.53 6.47
C LEU A 9 -2.23 -15.60 7.55
N PRO A 10 -3.37 -16.32 7.51
CA PRO A 10 -4.57 -16.03 6.68
C PRO A 10 -5.19 -14.66 7.02
N LEU A 11 -5.88 -14.03 6.04
CA LEU A 11 -6.38 -12.64 6.21
C LEU A 11 -7.40 -12.49 7.34
N ASP A 12 -8.17 -13.53 7.64
CA ASP A 12 -9.21 -13.57 8.68
C ASP A 12 -8.65 -13.92 10.07
N ASN A 13 -7.57 -14.69 10.13
CA ASN A 13 -6.93 -15.13 11.37
C ASN A 13 -5.40 -15.22 11.23
N PRO A 14 -4.69 -14.08 11.24
CA PRO A 14 -3.27 -14.03 10.96
C PRO A 14 -2.40 -14.87 11.90
N ASP A 15 -1.50 -15.65 11.32
CA ASP A 15 -0.46 -16.36 12.07
C ASP A 15 0.66 -15.39 12.49
N THR A 16 0.57 -14.88 13.71
CA THR A 16 1.54 -13.89 14.24
C THR A 16 2.92 -14.48 14.56
N SER A 17 3.12 -15.78 14.45
CA SER A 17 4.43 -16.42 14.63
C SER A 17 5.34 -16.28 13.40
N LYS A 18 4.74 -16.08 12.21
CA LYS A 18 5.45 -15.92 10.95
C LYS A 18 6.01 -14.51 10.77
N LYS A 19 7.11 -14.44 10.03
CA LYS A 19 7.71 -13.17 9.58
C LYS A 19 7.04 -12.67 8.29
N THR A 20 7.17 -11.38 8.02
CA THR A 20 6.61 -10.75 6.80
C THR A 20 6.99 -11.51 5.53
N LYS A 21 8.25 -11.96 5.40
CA LYS A 21 8.70 -12.72 4.22
C LYS A 21 7.93 -14.03 4.05
N GLU A 22 7.66 -14.75 5.13
CA GLU A 22 6.92 -16.01 5.11
C GLU A 22 5.48 -15.80 4.68
N HIS A 23 4.83 -14.75 5.19
CA HIS A 23 3.48 -14.36 4.75
C HIS A 23 3.43 -13.97 3.26
N ILE A 24 4.46 -13.28 2.76
CA ILE A 24 4.55 -12.95 1.34
C ILE A 24 4.68 -14.23 0.52
N ILE A 25 5.51 -15.19 0.92
CA ILE A 25 5.67 -16.46 0.22
C ILE A 25 4.35 -17.24 0.19
N ASP A 26 3.62 -17.30 1.32
CA ASP A 26 2.30 -17.91 1.36
C ASP A 26 1.32 -17.22 0.39
N TYR A 27 1.32 -15.88 0.37
CA TYR A 27 0.47 -15.09 -0.53
C TYR A 27 0.82 -15.32 -2.01
N LEU A 28 2.11 -15.45 -2.34
CA LEU A 28 2.56 -15.79 -3.68
C LEU A 28 2.02 -17.15 -4.12
N LYS A 29 2.12 -18.15 -3.22
CA LYS A 29 1.59 -19.50 -3.46
C LYS A 29 0.07 -19.51 -3.68
N GLU A 30 -0.69 -18.74 -2.87
CA GLU A 30 -2.14 -18.57 -3.04
C GLU A 30 -2.50 -17.95 -4.40
N ASN A 31 -1.61 -17.12 -4.97
CA ASN A 31 -1.77 -16.51 -6.29
C ASN A 31 -1.06 -17.30 -7.42
N GLY A 32 -0.69 -18.56 -7.18
CA GLY A 32 -0.13 -19.45 -8.21
C GLY A 32 1.32 -19.15 -8.62
N VAL A 33 2.05 -18.38 -7.79
CA VAL A 33 3.46 -18.09 -8.03
C VAL A 33 4.34 -19.06 -7.26
N ASP A 34 5.14 -19.83 -8.00
CA ASP A 34 6.19 -20.66 -7.43
C ASP A 34 7.45 -19.81 -7.16
N TYR A 35 7.67 -19.49 -5.88
CA TYR A 35 8.76 -18.63 -5.46
C TYR A 35 10.07 -19.40 -5.32
N ASP A 36 11.06 -19.06 -6.12
CA ASP A 36 12.35 -19.74 -6.22
C ASP A 36 13.42 -19.27 -5.22
N GLY A 37 13.09 -18.33 -4.33
CA GLY A 37 14.03 -17.79 -3.33
C GLY A 37 14.72 -16.49 -3.75
N GLY A 38 14.34 -15.87 -4.83
CA GLY A 38 14.88 -14.60 -5.32
C GLY A 38 14.65 -13.40 -4.37
N PRO A 39 15.13 -12.21 -4.71
CA PRO A 39 14.96 -11.02 -3.86
C PRO A 39 13.49 -10.57 -3.76
N ILE A 40 13.09 -10.11 -2.56
CA ILE A 40 11.84 -9.38 -2.34
C ILE A 40 12.20 -7.98 -1.86
N MET A 41 11.90 -6.96 -2.66
CA MET A 41 12.10 -5.57 -2.29
C MET A 41 10.82 -5.01 -1.67
N LEU A 42 10.95 -4.41 -0.50
CA LEU A 42 9.85 -3.73 0.20
C LEU A 42 10.06 -2.22 0.21
N LEU A 43 9.10 -1.51 -0.36
CA LEU A 43 8.99 -0.06 -0.26
C LEU A 43 7.88 0.28 0.74
N THR A 44 8.23 0.87 1.87
CA THR A 44 7.30 1.18 2.96
C THR A 44 7.77 2.36 3.80
N ASN A 45 6.87 2.96 4.57
CA ASN A 45 7.22 3.94 5.59
C ASN A 45 7.67 3.28 6.89
N PHE A 46 8.67 3.87 7.54
CA PHE A 46 9.08 3.46 8.88
C PHE A 46 8.12 3.99 9.96
N SER A 47 8.00 3.24 11.05
CA SER A 47 7.34 3.74 12.25
C SER A 47 8.23 4.75 12.96
N VAL A 48 7.63 5.84 13.46
CA VAL A 48 8.30 6.86 14.26
C VAL A 48 7.70 6.82 15.67
N LEU A 49 8.54 6.67 16.70
CA LEU A 49 8.11 6.56 18.11
C LEU A 49 7.01 5.50 18.33
N GLY A 50 7.11 4.37 17.62
CA GLY A 50 6.15 3.27 17.76
C GLY A 50 4.83 3.47 17.00
N TYR A 51 4.60 4.64 16.41
CA TYR A 51 3.42 4.92 15.60
C TYR A 51 3.76 4.82 14.10
N ASN A 52 2.99 4.02 13.37
CA ASN A 52 3.09 3.89 11.92
C ASN A 52 1.75 4.27 11.28
N PHE A 53 1.77 5.24 10.39
CA PHE A 53 0.73 5.45 9.40
C PHE A 53 1.35 5.32 8.02
N ASN A 54 1.03 4.23 7.34
CA ASN A 54 1.52 3.93 6.01
C ASN A 54 0.33 3.61 5.11
N PRO A 55 -0.07 4.52 4.20
CA PRO A 55 -1.26 4.31 3.37
C PRO A 55 -1.08 3.16 2.38
N VAL A 56 0.15 2.83 2.01
CA VAL A 56 0.46 1.74 1.09
C VAL A 56 1.90 1.25 1.28
N SER A 57 2.10 -0.07 1.23
CA SER A 57 3.40 -0.73 1.04
C SER A 57 3.43 -1.43 -0.31
N PHE A 58 4.59 -1.46 -0.94
CA PHE A 58 4.77 -2.17 -2.20
C PHE A 58 5.85 -3.24 -2.03
N TYR A 59 5.55 -4.44 -2.52
CA TYR A 59 6.51 -5.53 -2.60
C TYR A 59 6.77 -5.82 -4.07
N PHE A 60 8.04 -5.83 -4.45
CA PHE A 60 8.49 -6.23 -5.78
C PHE A 60 9.27 -7.53 -5.63
N VAL A 61 8.77 -8.59 -6.25
CA VAL A 61 9.31 -9.95 -6.15
C VAL A 61 10.08 -10.27 -7.42
N PHE A 62 11.27 -10.79 -7.25
CA PHE A 62 12.17 -11.18 -8.33
C PHE A 62 12.52 -12.66 -8.22
N ASP A 63 12.87 -13.27 -9.33
CA ASP A 63 13.47 -14.60 -9.35
C ASP A 63 14.97 -14.56 -9.00
N GLN A 64 15.61 -15.73 -8.94
CA GLN A 64 17.05 -15.85 -8.67
C GLN A 64 17.92 -15.17 -9.73
N GLN A 65 17.43 -14.99 -10.95
CA GLN A 65 18.07 -14.26 -12.03
C GLN A 65 17.79 -12.75 -12.01
N GLN A 66 17.16 -12.26 -10.92
CA GLN A 66 16.75 -10.87 -10.71
C GLN A 66 15.75 -10.37 -11.76
N GLN A 67 14.98 -11.25 -12.40
CA GLN A 67 13.89 -10.85 -13.26
C GLN A 67 12.62 -10.61 -12.42
N PRO A 68 11.82 -9.59 -12.74
CA PRO A 68 10.60 -9.31 -12.00
C PRO A 68 9.55 -10.42 -12.23
N VAL A 69 8.99 -10.92 -11.15
CA VAL A 69 7.96 -11.98 -11.15
C VAL A 69 6.58 -11.39 -10.91
N CYS A 70 6.42 -10.59 -9.87
CA CYS A 70 5.16 -9.93 -9.53
C CYS A 70 5.40 -8.73 -8.61
N SER A 71 4.32 -7.96 -8.40
CA SER A 71 4.29 -6.91 -7.39
C SER A 71 3.03 -7.06 -6.53
N ILE A 72 3.09 -6.61 -5.27
CA ILE A 72 1.95 -6.56 -4.37
C ILE A 72 1.83 -5.12 -3.86
N ALA A 73 0.65 -4.51 -4.02
CA ALA A 73 0.34 -3.23 -3.42
C ALA A 73 -0.58 -3.48 -2.21
N GLU A 74 -0.04 -3.30 -1.02
CA GLU A 74 -0.76 -3.46 0.25
C GLU A 74 -1.29 -2.10 0.70
N VAL A 75 -2.56 -1.81 0.40
CA VAL A 75 -3.22 -0.55 0.73
C VAL A 75 -3.81 -0.61 2.12
N GLN A 76 -3.62 0.45 2.91
CA GLN A 76 -4.12 0.58 4.28
C GLN A 76 -5.03 1.80 4.42
N ASN A 77 -6.12 1.64 5.18
CA ASN A 77 -6.99 2.76 5.57
C ASN A 77 -6.71 3.26 6.99
N THR A 78 -7.43 4.33 7.40
CA THR A 78 -7.31 4.91 8.75
C THR A 78 -7.91 4.02 9.85
N TYR A 79 -8.69 3.00 9.51
CA TYR A 79 -9.25 2.02 10.45
C TYR A 79 -8.29 0.85 10.77
N ARG A 80 -7.05 0.93 10.26
CA ARG A 80 -6.03 -0.13 10.35
C ARG A 80 -6.43 -1.41 9.62
N GLU A 81 -7.26 -1.27 8.61
CA GLU A 81 -7.56 -2.36 7.69
C GLU A 81 -6.65 -2.29 6.50
N MET A 82 -6.33 -3.42 5.94
CA MET A 82 -5.38 -3.59 4.85
C MET A 82 -5.99 -4.48 3.78
N LYS A 83 -5.62 -4.20 2.53
CA LYS A 83 -5.97 -5.04 1.40
C LYS A 83 -4.78 -5.16 0.47
N PRO A 84 -4.28 -6.39 0.21
CA PRO A 84 -3.28 -6.64 -0.81
C PRO A 84 -3.94 -6.68 -2.21
N TYR A 85 -3.27 -6.08 -3.18
CA TYR A 85 -3.56 -6.19 -4.61
C TYR A 85 -2.38 -6.87 -5.27
N PHE A 86 -2.65 -7.98 -5.94
CA PHE A 86 -1.65 -8.78 -6.63
C PHE A 86 -1.54 -8.33 -8.09
N LEU A 87 -0.31 -8.11 -8.55
CA LEU A 87 0.03 -7.80 -9.94
C LEU A 87 1.01 -8.87 -10.43
N GLY A 88 0.52 -9.85 -11.17
CA GLY A 88 1.31 -10.96 -11.69
C GLY A 88 2.14 -10.57 -12.91
N LYS A 89 2.74 -11.58 -13.53
CA LYS A 89 3.61 -11.39 -14.68
C LYS A 89 2.85 -10.86 -15.91
N GLU A 90 1.57 -11.17 -16.02
CA GLU A 90 0.68 -10.69 -17.09
C GLU A 90 0.40 -9.19 -17.01
N GLN A 91 0.57 -8.57 -15.83
CA GLN A 91 0.50 -7.12 -15.63
C GLN A 91 1.84 -6.41 -15.87
N LEU A 92 2.91 -7.16 -16.12
CA LEU A 92 4.23 -6.58 -16.36
C LEU A 92 4.37 -6.13 -17.82
N ASN A 93 4.65 -4.84 -18.02
CA ASN A 93 4.95 -4.25 -19.30
C ASN A 93 6.29 -3.48 -19.23
N GLY A 94 7.31 -4.04 -19.86
CA GLY A 94 8.67 -3.55 -19.75
C GLY A 94 9.18 -3.64 -18.32
N ASN A 95 9.41 -2.50 -17.68
CA ASN A 95 9.89 -2.39 -16.29
C ASN A 95 8.77 -1.90 -15.34
N LYS A 96 7.49 -2.10 -15.68
CA LYS A 96 6.38 -1.53 -14.95
C LYS A 96 5.22 -2.50 -14.84
N PHE A 97 4.70 -2.69 -13.63
CA PHE A 97 3.43 -3.37 -13.41
C PHE A 97 2.27 -2.39 -13.55
N HIS A 98 1.22 -2.80 -14.26
CA HIS A 98 0.01 -2.02 -14.45
C HIS A 98 -1.23 -2.87 -14.22
N LEU A 99 -2.16 -2.39 -13.36
CA LEU A 99 -3.41 -3.07 -13.05
C LEU A 99 -4.52 -2.06 -12.85
N ASN A 100 -5.60 -2.18 -13.64
CA ASN A 100 -6.87 -1.54 -13.36
C ASN A 100 -7.80 -2.56 -12.70
N THR A 101 -8.34 -2.25 -11.53
CA THR A 101 -9.18 -3.17 -10.77
C THR A 101 -10.21 -2.45 -9.92
N THR A 102 -11.36 -3.09 -9.68
CA THR A 102 -12.33 -2.60 -8.71
C THR A 102 -11.70 -2.55 -7.32
N LYS A 103 -11.94 -1.46 -6.61
CA LYS A 103 -11.29 -1.16 -5.34
C LYS A 103 -11.61 -2.20 -4.25
N TYR A 104 -12.89 -2.59 -4.11
CA TYR A 104 -13.36 -3.54 -3.07
C TYR A 104 -12.77 -3.26 -1.67
N PHE A 105 -12.57 -1.98 -1.38
CA PHE A 105 -11.93 -1.52 -0.14
C PHE A 105 -12.33 -0.09 0.22
N TYR A 106 -12.80 0.11 1.44
CA TYR A 106 -13.12 1.43 1.97
C TYR A 106 -11.83 2.15 2.41
N VAL A 107 -11.45 3.20 1.71
CA VAL A 107 -10.22 3.97 2.01
C VAL A 107 -10.53 5.33 2.61
N SER A 108 -11.57 6.01 2.11
CA SER A 108 -11.91 7.37 2.51
C SER A 108 -13.42 7.58 2.59
N PRO A 109 -13.94 8.33 3.58
CA PRO A 109 -15.35 8.63 3.66
C PRO A 109 -15.86 9.61 2.57
N PHE A 110 -14.97 10.20 1.80
CA PHE A 110 -15.32 11.15 0.73
C PHE A 110 -15.15 10.55 -0.68
N ILE A 111 -14.86 9.26 -0.76
CA ILE A 111 -14.76 8.51 -2.01
C ILE A 111 -15.70 7.32 -1.92
N ASP A 112 -16.58 7.19 -2.92
CA ASP A 112 -17.53 6.09 -3.01
C ASP A 112 -16.81 4.73 -3.10
N HIS A 113 -17.49 3.66 -2.70
CA HIS A 113 -16.99 2.30 -2.73
C HIS A 113 -16.90 1.75 -4.16
N ASP A 114 -17.81 2.23 -5.04
CA ASP A 114 -17.91 1.85 -6.43
C ASP A 114 -16.91 2.64 -7.30
N THR A 115 -15.64 2.41 -7.04
CA THR A 115 -14.52 3.03 -7.76
C THR A 115 -13.47 2.00 -8.13
N GLN A 116 -12.60 2.37 -9.06
CA GLN A 116 -11.50 1.53 -9.53
C GLN A 116 -10.17 2.15 -9.14
N PHE A 117 -9.21 1.31 -8.77
CA PHE A 117 -7.80 1.68 -8.73
C PHE A 117 -7.12 1.39 -10.06
N ASP A 118 -6.31 2.32 -10.49
CA ASP A 118 -5.36 2.16 -11.59
C ASP A 118 -3.94 2.23 -11.04
N PHE A 119 -3.35 1.05 -10.82
CA PHE A 119 -1.99 0.92 -10.31
C PHE A 119 -0.98 1.05 -11.45
N ASN A 120 -0.03 1.95 -11.29
CA ASN A 120 1.09 2.15 -12.19
C ASN A 120 2.37 2.10 -11.36
N LEU A 121 3.02 0.93 -11.34
CA LEU A 121 4.10 0.58 -10.43
C LEU A 121 5.40 0.30 -11.21
N PRO A 122 6.15 1.33 -11.62
CA PRO A 122 7.51 1.12 -12.12
C PRO A 122 8.36 0.43 -11.06
N ILE A 123 9.17 -0.53 -11.48
CA ILE A 123 10.15 -1.18 -10.61
C ILE A 123 11.14 -0.11 -10.14
N PRO A 124 11.32 0.09 -8.82
CA PRO A 124 12.19 1.13 -8.31
C PRO A 124 13.65 0.93 -8.72
N ASP A 125 14.26 1.96 -9.28
CA ASP A 125 15.68 2.07 -9.56
C ASP A 125 16.31 3.24 -8.77
N ASP A 126 17.07 4.13 -9.41
CA ASP A 126 17.56 5.35 -8.79
C ASP A 126 16.47 6.43 -8.64
N HIS A 127 15.35 6.28 -9.36
CA HIS A 127 14.17 7.14 -9.28
C HIS A 127 12.93 6.32 -8.93
N LEU A 128 12.06 6.91 -8.14
CA LEU A 128 10.75 6.37 -7.80
C LEU A 128 9.67 7.21 -8.46
N GLY A 129 8.70 6.55 -9.12
CA GLY A 129 7.61 7.23 -9.83
C GLY A 129 6.33 6.39 -9.83
N ILE A 130 5.84 5.97 -8.64
CA ILE A 130 4.64 5.16 -8.49
C ILE A 130 3.39 6.03 -8.60
N GLY A 131 2.38 5.54 -9.34
CA GLY A 131 1.05 6.13 -9.43
C GLY A 131 -0.04 5.17 -8.98
N ILE A 132 -1.03 5.70 -8.27
CA ILE A 132 -2.30 5.01 -7.97
C ILE A 132 -3.40 6.04 -8.20
N ASP A 133 -4.16 5.87 -9.26
CA ASP A 133 -5.23 6.78 -9.62
C ASP A 133 -6.60 6.13 -9.32
N ASP A 134 -7.57 6.94 -8.93
CA ASP A 134 -8.96 6.48 -8.75
C ASP A 134 -9.82 6.89 -9.95
N TYR A 135 -10.60 5.92 -10.44
CA TYR A 135 -11.55 6.11 -11.53
C TYR A 135 -12.97 5.79 -11.08
N LYS A 136 -13.94 6.56 -11.59
CA LYS A 136 -15.38 6.27 -11.52
C LYS A 136 -15.99 6.52 -12.88
N ASP A 137 -16.78 5.57 -13.39
CA ASP A 137 -17.45 5.65 -14.70
C ASP A 137 -16.49 6.00 -15.84
N GLY A 138 -15.28 5.40 -15.82
CA GLY A 138 -14.23 5.63 -16.81
C GLY A 138 -13.52 6.99 -16.71
N LYS A 139 -13.88 7.85 -15.74
CA LYS A 139 -13.25 9.16 -15.52
C LYS A 139 -12.33 9.13 -14.32
N ARG A 140 -11.08 9.56 -14.52
CA ARG A 140 -10.13 9.76 -13.45
C ARG A 140 -10.53 10.99 -12.62
N PHE A 141 -10.74 10.81 -11.33
CA PHE A 141 -11.14 11.89 -10.43
C PHE A 141 -10.15 12.14 -9.29
N PHE A 142 -9.26 11.17 -8.99
CA PHE A 142 -8.25 11.35 -7.97
C PHE A 142 -6.91 10.79 -8.46
N ILE A 143 -5.83 11.51 -8.17
CA ILE A 143 -4.47 11.19 -8.60
C ILE A 143 -3.58 11.09 -7.37
N SER A 144 -2.92 9.96 -7.19
CA SER A 144 -1.92 9.76 -6.15
C SER A 144 -0.58 9.42 -6.77
N THR A 145 0.46 10.19 -6.45
CA THR A 145 1.81 9.94 -6.95
C THR A 145 2.81 9.90 -5.81
N LEU A 146 3.70 8.93 -5.84
CA LEU A 146 4.86 8.84 -4.96
C LEU A 146 6.12 8.93 -5.79
N THR A 147 6.84 10.04 -5.66
CA THR A 147 8.09 10.28 -6.38
C THR A 147 9.27 10.44 -5.43
N GLY A 148 10.46 10.08 -5.87
CA GLY A 148 11.66 10.21 -5.05
C GLY A 148 12.94 9.85 -5.80
N SER A 149 14.07 10.03 -5.14
CA SER A 149 15.38 9.59 -5.60
C SER A 149 16.04 8.72 -4.55
N LYS A 150 16.67 7.64 -4.99
CA LYS A 150 17.42 6.72 -4.14
C LYS A 150 18.56 7.43 -3.42
N LYS A 151 18.68 7.16 -2.14
CA LYS A 151 19.79 7.65 -1.31
C LYS A 151 20.33 6.50 -0.47
N ALA A 152 21.66 6.44 -0.30
CA ALA A 152 22.26 5.45 0.57
C ALA A 152 21.73 5.62 2.01
N LEU A 153 21.31 4.53 2.65
CA LEU A 153 20.87 4.52 4.03
C LEU A 153 22.08 4.57 4.95
N THR A 154 22.30 5.73 5.62
CA THR A 154 23.35 5.93 6.61
C THR A 154 22.77 6.46 7.91
N ASN A 155 23.44 6.20 9.04
CA ASN A 155 22.99 6.71 10.34
C ASN A 155 22.94 8.25 10.37
N ALA A 156 23.89 8.92 9.72
CA ALA A 156 23.89 10.38 9.61
C ALA A 156 22.66 10.92 8.86
N ARG A 157 22.26 10.25 7.78
CA ARG A 157 21.03 10.62 7.04
C ARG A 157 19.77 10.35 7.84
N LEU A 158 19.70 9.18 8.50
CA LEU A 158 18.55 8.87 9.37
C LEU A 158 18.40 9.91 10.47
N PHE A 159 19.51 10.28 11.12
CA PHE A 159 19.53 11.31 12.14
C PHE A 159 19.11 12.68 11.56
N GLY A 160 19.66 13.08 10.42
CA GLY A 160 19.28 14.31 9.73
C GLY A 160 17.78 14.34 9.36
N TYR A 161 17.21 13.23 8.90
CA TYR A 161 15.79 13.14 8.58
C TYR A 161 14.91 13.19 9.84
N ALA A 162 15.36 12.64 10.97
CA ALA A 162 14.63 12.74 12.23
C ALA A 162 14.48 14.21 12.69
N PHE A 163 15.50 15.06 12.46
CA PHE A 163 15.43 16.50 12.74
C PHE A 163 14.64 17.27 11.69
N ARG A 164 14.80 16.92 10.41
CA ARG A 164 14.11 17.64 9.32
C ARG A 164 12.61 17.34 9.28
N PHE A 165 12.21 16.16 9.67
CA PHE A 165 10.82 15.69 9.65
C PHE A 165 10.39 15.18 11.03
N PRO A 166 10.48 16.01 12.07
CA PRO A 166 10.07 15.59 13.40
C PRO A 166 8.58 15.25 13.39
N LEU A 167 8.23 14.16 14.05
CA LEU A 167 6.82 13.75 14.22
C LEU A 167 6.03 13.68 12.89
N ILE A 168 6.70 13.25 11.80
CA ILE A 168 6.08 13.22 10.46
C ILE A 168 4.72 12.52 10.46
N THR A 169 4.56 11.43 11.20
CA THR A 169 3.31 10.68 11.29
C THR A 169 2.21 11.49 11.96
N LEU A 170 2.52 12.24 13.00
CA LEU A 170 1.56 13.13 13.67
C LEU A 170 1.10 14.24 12.69
N ARG A 171 2.05 14.84 11.96
CA ARG A 171 1.73 15.84 10.94
C ARG A 171 0.80 15.27 9.87
N ILE A 172 1.04 14.06 9.38
CA ILE A 172 0.20 13.40 8.38
C ILE A 172 -1.22 13.22 8.92
N ILE A 173 -1.38 12.68 10.13
CA ILE A 173 -2.70 12.47 10.76
C ILE A 173 -3.44 13.79 10.95
N THR A 174 -2.76 14.82 11.45
CA THR A 174 -3.36 16.15 11.59
C THR A 174 -3.84 16.71 10.27
N LEU A 175 -3.04 16.59 9.20
CA LEU A 175 -3.43 17.04 7.86
C LEU A 175 -4.61 16.24 7.29
N ILE A 176 -4.68 14.93 7.52
CA ILE A 176 -5.81 14.11 7.11
C ILE A 176 -7.11 14.62 7.76
N HIS A 177 -7.12 14.80 9.08
CA HIS A 177 -8.31 15.30 9.80
C HIS A 177 -8.66 16.73 9.38
N TRP A 178 -7.66 17.61 9.20
CA TRP A 178 -7.88 18.96 8.73
C TRP A 178 -8.52 19.00 7.34
N LYS A 179 -8.01 18.21 6.40
CA LYS A 179 -8.59 18.10 5.06
C LYS A 179 -9.98 17.48 5.08
N ALA A 180 -10.20 16.46 5.90
CA ALA A 180 -11.53 15.88 6.10
C ALA A 180 -12.53 16.92 6.61
N LEU A 181 -12.15 17.76 7.58
CA LEU A 181 -12.98 18.86 8.07
C LEU A 181 -13.33 19.86 6.96
N ILE A 182 -12.35 20.24 6.13
CA ILE A 182 -12.58 21.14 4.99
C ILE A 182 -13.58 20.53 3.99
N LEU A 183 -13.43 19.23 3.65
CA LEU A 183 -14.34 18.55 2.74
C LEU A 183 -15.75 18.47 3.31
N TRP A 184 -15.87 18.20 4.60
CA TRP A 184 -17.14 18.20 5.31
C TRP A 184 -17.82 19.59 5.30
N MET A 185 -17.06 20.67 5.58
CA MET A 185 -17.57 22.03 5.48
C MET A 185 -18.03 22.41 4.06
N LYS A 186 -17.37 21.86 3.04
CA LYS A 186 -17.75 22.02 1.63
C LYS A 186 -18.95 21.16 1.23
N LYS A 187 -19.56 20.44 2.18
CA LYS A 187 -20.71 19.55 1.95
C LYS A 187 -20.45 18.47 0.90
N ILE A 188 -19.21 18.01 0.77
CA ILE A 188 -18.90 16.85 -0.09
C ILE A 188 -19.61 15.62 0.49
N PRO A 189 -20.25 14.78 -0.35
CA PRO A 189 -20.96 13.59 0.10
C PRO A 189 -20.08 12.70 1.01
N TYR A 190 -20.69 12.24 2.11
CA TYR A 190 -20.04 11.38 3.08
C TYR A 190 -20.61 9.97 2.98
N HIS A 191 -19.74 9.00 2.67
CA HIS A 191 -20.07 7.59 2.55
C HIS A 191 -19.66 6.87 3.84
N LYS A 192 -20.58 6.14 4.45
CA LYS A 192 -20.26 5.35 5.64
C LYS A 192 -19.64 4.02 5.22
N LYS A 193 -18.70 3.53 6.00
CA LYS A 193 -18.05 2.24 5.75
C LYS A 193 -19.05 1.09 5.60
N ASN A 194 -20.16 1.11 6.34
CA ASN A 194 -21.15 0.04 6.35
C ASN A 194 -22.19 0.14 5.23
N ASP A 195 -22.14 1.18 4.39
CA ASP A 195 -23.15 1.39 3.34
C ASP A 195 -23.06 0.31 2.24
N HIS A 196 -21.87 -0.26 2.01
CA HIS A 196 -21.62 -1.27 0.98
C HIS A 196 -20.65 -2.35 1.48
N GLN A 197 -21.10 -3.19 2.41
CA GLN A 197 -20.27 -4.28 2.96
C GLN A 197 -19.90 -5.34 1.93
N ASP A 198 -20.73 -5.55 0.92
CA ASP A 198 -20.51 -6.44 -0.22
C ASP A 198 -19.30 -6.04 -1.08
N LEU A 199 -18.93 -4.75 -1.04
CA LEU A 199 -17.74 -4.20 -1.70
C LEU A 199 -16.47 -4.22 -0.81
N GLN A 200 -16.50 -4.91 0.35
CA GLN A 200 -15.34 -5.14 1.21
C GLN A 200 -14.85 -6.58 1.05
N ARG A 201 -13.92 -6.83 0.12
CA ARG A 201 -13.45 -8.19 -0.18
C ARG A 201 -11.94 -8.30 0.00
N GLY A 202 -11.47 -9.38 0.64
CA GLY A 202 -10.05 -9.62 0.87
C GLY A 202 -9.41 -8.54 1.77
N VAL A 203 -10.20 -7.99 2.70
CA VAL A 203 -9.76 -6.98 3.65
C VAL A 203 -9.49 -7.65 4.99
N TYR A 204 -8.36 -7.35 5.59
CA TYR A 204 -8.01 -7.84 6.91
C TYR A 204 -7.60 -6.70 7.85
N ARG A 205 -7.58 -6.99 9.14
CA ARG A 205 -7.20 -6.02 10.17
C ARG A 205 -5.87 -6.42 10.79
N LYS A 206 -4.96 -5.46 10.95
CA LYS A 206 -3.70 -5.68 11.67
C LYS A 206 -3.95 -6.29 13.05
N SER A 207 -3.15 -7.29 13.41
CA SER A 207 -3.07 -7.78 14.79
C SER A 207 -2.67 -6.63 15.74
N LYS A 208 -3.19 -6.64 16.95
CA LYS A 208 -2.90 -5.63 17.98
C LYS A 208 -1.47 -5.72 18.51
#